data_db8adbb5870faffbb79066f0ac8e0e9c
#
_entry.id   db8adbb5870faffbb79066f0ac8e0e9c
#
_cell.length_a   1.000
_cell.length_b   1.000
_cell.length_c   1.000
_cell.angle_alpha   90.00
_cell.angle_beta   90.00
_cell.angle_gamma   90.00
#
_symmetry.space_group_name_H-M   'P 1'
#
loop_
_entity.id
_entity.type
_entity.pdbx_description
1 polymer ?
#
loop_
_entity_poly.entity_id
_entity_poly.type
_entity_poly.pdbx_seq_one_letter_code
_entity_poly.pdbx_strand_id
1 'polypeptide(L)'
;MKTIETAHTTHHAPRTTTHISRLIAILTLLALILTSCGGEETPTLQATVAVPTAEVAAANTATSAPLAATATLAAPPTLAAPATATFVPTLTATPLPEGVFLLTAADFGTDRNPLTGEQVADPAVLLRRPIAVKLSNAPPSYVRPQSGLNQADIIYEHIAEATITRFTAIFYGQTPATVGPIRSARLIDLEIPAMYDAALFFSGASTGVNQRLFASDFADRVMRSNELGYYRTGDTSKPYEHTLYGDPAQFWQGLTNKGLNTPPVFSSTMSFSSTPPAGGTPATNITLDYQWETVNWQYDAAAGRYLRWSAGQPHLDGNTLEQVRAANVVVVFANHQEDATICEQITNGVCTWLSLQAQIWSSGRVVIFRDGQMYEGTWTRTNRSDMLTFTDASGNPLPLQIGNSWFQMMSLGYTNPLTVTP
;
A
#
# COMPACT_ATOMS: atom_id res chain seq x y z
N MET A 1 -41.95 -74.28 8.43
CA MET A 1 -42.53 -73.12 7.74
C MET A 1 -41.49 -72.04 7.81
N LYS A 2 -40.72 -71.86 6.75
CA LYS A 2 -39.68 -70.83 6.63
C LYS A 2 -40.14 -69.83 5.58
N THR A 3 -40.36 -68.59 5.97
CA THR A 3 -40.69 -67.46 5.10
C THR A 3 -39.41 -66.86 4.59
N ILE A 4 -39.26 -66.69 3.27
CA ILE A 4 -38.14 -66.09 2.59
C ILE A 4 -38.53 -64.65 2.34
N GLU A 5 -37.71 -63.75 2.81
CA GLU A 5 -37.77 -62.27 2.62
C GLU A 5 -36.83 -61.88 1.48
N THR A 6 -37.36 -61.30 0.42
CA THR A 6 -36.66 -60.88 -0.77
C THR A 6 -36.16 -59.43 -0.55
N ALA A 7 -34.86 -59.22 -0.60
CA ALA A 7 -34.25 -57.92 -0.56
C ALA A 7 -34.23 -57.21 -1.95
N HIS A 8 -34.82 -56.03 -2.06
CA HIS A 8 -34.77 -55.19 -3.22
C HIS A 8 -33.46 -54.30 -3.12
N THR A 9 -32.55 -54.54 -4.04
CA THR A 9 -31.36 -53.74 -4.24
C THR A 9 -31.67 -52.60 -5.22
N THR A 10 -31.68 -51.36 -4.78
CA THR A 10 -31.78 -50.19 -5.64
C THR A 10 -30.37 -49.70 -6.01
N HIS A 11 -30.04 -49.82 -7.29
CA HIS A 11 -28.82 -49.23 -7.88
C HIS A 11 -28.95 -47.70 -7.99
N HIS A 12 -28.11 -46.97 -7.31
CA HIS A 12 -27.89 -45.55 -7.57
C HIS A 12 -26.77 -45.38 -8.61
N ALA A 13 -27.08 -44.81 -9.77
CA ALA A 13 -26.13 -44.38 -10.79
C ALA A 13 -25.49 -43.02 -10.39
N PRO A 14 -24.20 -42.78 -10.66
CA PRO A 14 -23.56 -41.54 -10.32
C PRO A 14 -23.94 -40.40 -11.29
N ARG A 15 -24.32 -39.26 -10.74
CA ARG A 15 -24.53 -38.01 -11.49
C ARG A 15 -23.18 -37.36 -11.82
N THR A 16 -22.70 -37.56 -13.04
CA THR A 16 -21.50 -36.88 -13.59
C THR A 16 -21.85 -36.07 -14.83
N THR A 17 -22.66 -35.01 -14.71
CA THR A 17 -23.01 -34.21 -15.90
C THR A 17 -23.04 -32.70 -15.67
N THR A 18 -22.60 -32.18 -14.50
CA THR A 18 -22.74 -30.76 -14.21
C THR A 18 -21.42 -29.94 -14.31
N HIS A 19 -20.26 -30.60 -14.41
CA HIS A 19 -18.98 -29.89 -14.46
C HIS A 19 -18.46 -29.56 -15.87
N ILE A 20 -18.89 -30.28 -16.89
CA ILE A 20 -18.43 -30.08 -18.27
C ILE A 20 -19.06 -28.84 -18.91
N SER A 21 -20.33 -28.52 -18.58
CA SER A 21 -21.02 -27.36 -19.15
C SER A 21 -20.48 -26.01 -18.67
N ARG A 22 -19.83 -25.95 -17.50
CA ARG A 22 -19.21 -24.68 -16.99
C ARG A 22 -17.86 -24.42 -17.58
N LEU A 23 -17.07 -25.43 -17.96
CA LEU A 23 -15.78 -25.27 -18.60
C LEU A 23 -15.89 -24.79 -20.05
N ILE A 24 -16.94 -25.17 -20.77
CA ILE A 24 -17.17 -24.78 -22.18
C ILE A 24 -17.61 -23.31 -22.24
N ALA A 25 -18.36 -22.81 -21.25
CA ALA A 25 -18.77 -21.39 -21.20
C ALA A 25 -17.61 -20.43 -20.95
N ILE A 26 -16.57 -20.86 -20.23
CA ILE A 26 -15.38 -20.05 -19.95
C ILE A 26 -14.43 -20.00 -21.16
N LEU A 27 -14.31 -21.09 -21.92
CA LEU A 27 -13.47 -21.13 -23.13
C LEU A 27 -14.07 -20.33 -24.31
N THR A 28 -15.39 -20.25 -24.43
CA THR A 28 -16.04 -19.46 -25.47
C THR A 28 -15.97 -17.96 -25.22
N LEU A 29 -15.88 -17.53 -23.96
CA LEU A 29 -15.74 -16.09 -23.64
C LEU A 29 -14.30 -15.58 -23.91
N LEU A 30 -13.29 -16.45 -23.84
CA LEU A 30 -11.90 -16.09 -24.12
C LEU A 30 -11.58 -15.98 -25.63
N ALA A 31 -12.37 -16.64 -26.50
CA ALA A 31 -12.16 -16.63 -27.94
C ALA A 31 -12.77 -15.39 -28.65
N LEU A 32 -13.65 -14.63 -28.00
CA LEU A 32 -14.33 -13.46 -28.57
C LEU A 32 -13.58 -12.15 -28.38
N ILE A 33 -12.41 -12.15 -27.71
CA ILE A 33 -11.60 -10.93 -27.46
C ILE A 33 -10.52 -10.73 -28.55
N LEU A 34 -10.33 -11.64 -29.51
CA LEU A 34 -9.23 -11.60 -30.46
C LEU A 34 -9.62 -11.15 -31.90
N THR A 35 -10.84 -10.69 -32.16
CA THR A 35 -11.22 -10.21 -33.50
C THR A 35 -11.92 -8.87 -33.45
N SER A 36 -11.15 -7.79 -33.30
CA SER A 36 -11.56 -6.44 -33.74
C SER A 36 -10.32 -5.55 -33.87
N CYS A 37 -9.62 -5.69 -35.01
CA CYS A 37 -8.78 -4.66 -35.59
C CYS A 37 -9.19 -4.52 -37.05
N GLY A 38 -10.11 -3.60 -37.31
CA GLY A 38 -10.43 -3.10 -38.62
C GLY A 38 -10.19 -1.58 -38.62
N GLY A 39 -9.31 -1.13 -39.50
CA GLY A 39 -8.90 0.26 -39.56
C GLY A 39 -10.01 1.17 -40.14
N GLU A 40 -10.01 2.40 -39.70
CA GLU A 40 -10.73 3.48 -40.36
C GLU A 40 -9.90 4.76 -40.33
N GLU A 41 -9.83 5.40 -41.50
CA GLU A 41 -8.95 6.52 -41.85
C GLU A 41 -9.31 7.80 -41.10
N THR A 42 -8.29 8.53 -40.68
CA THR A 42 -8.38 9.84 -40.03
C THR A 42 -8.43 10.93 -41.10
N PRO A 43 -9.38 11.87 -41.12
CA PRO A 43 -9.27 13.08 -41.91
C PRO A 43 -8.35 14.09 -41.20
N THR A 44 -7.33 14.50 -41.92
CA THR A 44 -6.38 15.55 -41.55
C THR A 44 -7.07 16.92 -41.67
N LEU A 45 -7.28 17.61 -40.57
CA LEU A 45 -7.61 19.03 -40.56
C LEU A 45 -6.34 19.83 -40.23
N GLN A 46 -5.76 20.47 -41.24
CA GLN A 46 -4.76 21.53 -41.09
C GLN A 46 -5.43 22.80 -40.59
N ALA A 47 -5.10 23.21 -39.36
CA ALA A 47 -5.39 24.54 -38.87
C ALA A 47 -4.13 25.40 -38.93
N THR A 48 -4.11 26.34 -39.86
CA THR A 48 -3.11 27.40 -39.99
C THR A 48 -3.36 28.43 -38.92
N VAL A 49 -2.45 28.59 -37.96
CA VAL A 49 -2.49 29.70 -37.00
C VAL A 49 -1.48 30.73 -37.41
N ALA A 50 -1.96 31.92 -37.77
CA ALA A 50 -1.17 33.11 -38.08
C ALA A 50 -0.60 33.70 -36.78
N VAL A 51 0.69 33.99 -36.81
CA VAL A 51 1.43 34.70 -35.76
C VAL A 51 1.31 36.19 -36.03
N PRO A 52 0.86 37.05 -35.12
CA PRO A 52 1.03 38.50 -35.26
C PRO A 52 2.40 38.93 -34.79
N THR A 53 3.15 39.55 -35.68
CA THR A 53 4.39 40.29 -35.42
C THR A 53 4.05 41.58 -34.70
N ALA A 54 4.57 41.82 -33.52
CA ALA A 54 4.50 43.12 -32.85
C ALA A 54 5.85 43.83 -33.00
N GLU A 55 5.71 45.04 -33.48
CA GLU A 55 6.72 45.99 -33.87
C GLU A 55 7.44 46.61 -32.65
N VAL A 56 8.76 46.76 -32.77
CA VAL A 56 9.63 47.43 -31.78
C VAL A 56 9.59 48.95 -32.02
N ALA A 57 9.13 49.70 -31.05
CA ALA A 57 9.32 51.15 -31.02
C ALA A 57 10.40 51.55 -29.99
N ALA A 58 11.37 52.26 -30.50
CA ALA A 58 12.54 52.75 -29.76
C ALA A 58 12.30 54.12 -29.09
N ALA A 59 13.09 54.32 -28.03
CA ALA A 59 13.64 55.59 -27.54
C ALA A 59 12.74 56.58 -26.79
N ASN A 60 13.12 56.86 -25.56
CA ASN A 60 13.39 58.25 -25.21
C ASN A 60 14.36 58.36 -24.03
N THR A 61 15.40 59.11 -24.28
CA THR A 61 16.45 59.64 -23.42
C THR A 61 15.87 60.65 -22.43
N ALA A 62 16.25 60.57 -21.15
CA ALA A 62 16.08 61.69 -20.22
C ALA A 62 17.28 61.80 -19.30
N THR A 63 17.86 62.88 -19.41
CA THR A 63 18.90 63.71 -18.82
C THR A 63 19.09 63.53 -17.29
N SER A 64 20.38 63.51 -16.94
CA SER A 64 20.96 63.57 -15.58
C SER A 64 20.82 64.95 -14.93
N ALA A 65 20.59 64.97 -13.61
CA ALA A 65 20.97 66.08 -12.76
C ALA A 65 21.50 65.56 -11.42
N PRO A 66 22.56 66.11 -10.87
CA PRO A 66 23.21 65.63 -9.66
C PRO A 66 22.67 66.34 -8.42
N LEU A 67 22.48 65.64 -7.32
CA LEU A 67 22.37 66.22 -6.00
C LEU A 67 23.24 65.40 -5.04
N ALA A 68 24.33 66.02 -4.59
CA ALA A 68 25.16 65.53 -3.53
C ALA A 68 24.45 65.66 -2.19
N ALA A 69 24.31 64.55 -1.50
CA ALA A 69 23.99 64.55 -0.07
C ALA A 69 25.10 63.80 0.67
N THR A 70 25.82 64.58 1.50
CA THR A 70 26.86 64.09 2.39
C THR A 70 26.22 63.20 3.47
N ALA A 71 26.42 61.91 3.39
CA ALA A 71 25.97 60.98 4.43
C ALA A 71 27.10 60.89 5.51
N THR A 72 26.78 61.32 6.71
CA THR A 72 27.57 61.12 7.92
C THR A 72 27.67 59.64 8.23
N LEU A 73 28.86 59.07 8.27
CA LEU A 73 29.14 57.69 8.67
C LEU A 73 28.75 57.50 10.15
N ALA A 74 27.72 56.71 10.36
CA ALA A 74 27.39 56.19 11.69
C ALA A 74 28.43 55.13 12.09
N ALA A 75 28.87 55.15 13.35
CA ALA A 75 29.81 54.19 13.91
C ALA A 75 29.24 52.74 13.79
N PRO A 76 30.10 51.72 13.55
CA PRO A 76 29.69 50.36 13.44
C PRO A 76 29.10 49.85 14.77
N PRO A 77 28.03 49.04 14.75
CA PRO A 77 27.49 48.46 15.97
C PRO A 77 28.50 47.52 16.61
N THR A 78 28.70 47.67 17.91
CA THR A 78 29.52 46.79 18.74
C THR A 78 28.94 45.39 18.66
N LEU A 79 29.73 44.42 18.16
CA LEU A 79 29.39 43.02 18.17
C LEU A 79 29.16 42.56 19.62
N ALA A 80 27.92 42.15 19.93
CA ALA A 80 27.63 41.49 21.18
C ALA A 80 28.40 40.15 21.23
N ALA A 81 28.98 39.84 22.38
CA ALA A 81 29.69 38.59 22.63
C ALA A 81 28.75 37.39 22.33
N PRO A 82 29.26 36.30 21.75
CA PRO A 82 28.46 35.13 21.49
C PRO A 82 27.90 34.60 22.80
N ALA A 83 26.57 34.38 22.83
CA ALA A 83 25.90 33.71 23.95
C ALA A 83 26.53 32.32 24.14
N THR A 84 27.04 32.08 25.35
CA THR A 84 27.53 30.73 25.74
C THR A 84 26.40 29.74 25.58
N ALA A 85 26.55 28.81 24.64
CA ALA A 85 25.60 27.74 24.46
C ALA A 85 25.54 26.91 25.76
N THR A 86 24.44 26.99 26.47
CA THR A 86 24.16 26.12 27.60
C THR A 86 23.91 24.74 27.04
N PHE A 87 24.82 23.80 27.32
CA PHE A 87 24.61 22.39 26.98
C PHE A 87 23.37 21.90 27.73
N VAL A 88 22.28 21.64 26.98
CA VAL A 88 21.17 20.86 27.48
C VAL A 88 21.71 19.43 27.60
N PRO A 89 21.68 18.79 28.76
CA PRO A 89 22.13 17.40 28.88
C PRO A 89 21.26 16.56 27.98
N THR A 90 21.87 15.90 27.01
CA THR A 90 21.23 14.84 26.21
C THR A 90 20.83 13.76 27.20
N LEU A 91 19.51 13.53 27.35
CA LEU A 91 19.01 12.41 28.12
C LEU A 91 19.56 11.14 27.46
N THR A 92 20.54 10.50 28.08
CA THR A 92 21.02 9.18 27.69
C THR A 92 19.85 8.24 27.90
N ALA A 93 19.34 7.64 26.81
CA ALA A 93 18.29 6.66 26.90
C ALA A 93 18.74 5.52 27.83
N THR A 94 18.02 5.32 28.92
CA THR A 94 18.24 4.18 29.81
C THR A 94 18.04 2.91 28.97
N PRO A 95 18.94 1.90 29.04
CA PRO A 95 18.72 0.64 28.36
C PRO A 95 17.37 0.08 28.76
N LEU A 96 16.51 -0.21 27.78
CA LEU A 96 15.23 -0.85 28.04
C LEU A 96 15.51 -2.23 28.68
N PRO A 97 14.75 -2.62 29.73
CA PRO A 97 14.88 -3.95 30.35
C PRO A 97 14.67 -5.05 29.31
N GLU A 98 15.10 -6.27 29.61
CA GLU A 98 14.93 -7.44 28.74
C GLU A 98 13.48 -7.51 28.22
N GLY A 99 13.31 -7.34 26.91
CA GLY A 99 12.01 -7.22 26.24
C GLY A 99 11.70 -5.77 25.82
N VAL A 100 11.75 -5.49 24.54
CA VAL A 100 11.35 -4.20 23.97
C VAL A 100 9.82 -4.13 23.94
N PHE A 101 9.24 -3.09 24.53
CA PHE A 101 7.81 -2.77 24.45
C PHE A 101 7.67 -1.31 24.05
N LEU A 102 7.05 -1.07 22.88
CA LEU A 102 6.86 0.26 22.28
C LEU A 102 5.36 0.55 22.22
N LEU A 103 4.89 1.58 22.89
CA LEU A 103 3.48 1.92 23.00
C LEU A 103 3.18 3.35 22.55
N THR A 104 4.08 4.27 22.86
CA THR A 104 3.94 5.70 22.58
C THR A 104 5.01 6.17 21.63
N ALA A 105 4.79 7.33 20.99
CA ALA A 105 5.80 7.92 20.10
C ALA A 105 7.17 8.12 20.77
N ALA A 106 7.19 8.35 22.08
CA ALA A 106 8.44 8.55 22.84
C ALA A 106 9.28 7.26 22.95
N ASP A 107 8.65 6.08 22.91
CA ASP A 107 9.33 4.80 23.05
C ASP A 107 10.19 4.45 21.84
N PHE A 108 9.89 5.02 20.66
CA PHE A 108 10.65 4.78 19.43
C PHE A 108 11.96 5.59 19.37
N GLY A 109 12.11 6.64 20.18
CA GLY A 109 13.29 7.49 20.14
C GLY A 109 13.50 8.13 18.77
N THR A 110 14.77 8.20 18.33
CA THR A 110 15.15 8.81 17.03
C THR A 110 15.70 7.79 16.02
N ASP A 111 15.84 6.53 16.42
CA ASP A 111 16.50 5.47 15.66
C ASP A 111 15.66 4.22 15.43
N ARG A 112 14.40 4.23 15.89
CA ARG A 112 13.44 3.15 15.61
C ARG A 112 12.37 3.60 14.64
N ASN A 113 12.09 2.72 13.69
CA ASN A 113 11.01 2.90 12.73
C ASN A 113 9.64 2.72 13.40
N PRO A 114 8.78 3.76 13.49
CA PRO A 114 7.45 3.64 14.10
C PRO A 114 6.48 2.70 13.37
N LEU A 115 6.82 2.26 12.15
CA LEU A 115 5.97 1.35 11.36
C LEU A 115 6.30 -0.13 11.60
N THR A 116 7.48 -0.43 12.16
CA THR A 116 7.94 -1.81 12.38
C THR A 116 8.48 -2.07 13.78
N GLY A 117 8.77 -1.03 14.57
CA GLY A 117 9.49 -1.12 15.84
C GLY A 117 10.98 -1.47 15.71
N GLU A 118 11.46 -1.69 14.49
CA GLU A 118 12.87 -2.05 14.24
C GLU A 118 13.79 -0.85 14.42
N GLN A 119 14.99 -1.11 14.96
CA GLN A 119 16.06 -0.14 14.97
C GLN A 119 16.64 -0.03 13.55
N VAL A 120 16.76 1.20 13.04
CA VAL A 120 17.35 1.45 11.72
C VAL A 120 18.86 1.66 11.82
N ALA A 121 19.60 1.19 10.82
CA ALA A 121 21.05 1.34 10.80
C ALA A 121 21.49 2.81 10.61
N ASP A 122 20.70 3.57 9.86
CA ASP A 122 20.91 5.01 9.64
C ASP A 122 19.64 5.77 10.03
N PRO A 123 19.62 6.48 11.17
CA PRO A 123 18.48 7.28 11.61
C PRO A 123 18.05 8.36 10.61
N ALA A 124 18.92 8.79 9.69
CA ALA A 124 18.57 9.78 8.68
C ALA A 124 17.44 9.30 7.74
N VAL A 125 17.26 7.99 7.58
CA VAL A 125 16.15 7.46 6.78
C VAL A 125 14.78 7.80 7.38
N LEU A 126 14.70 8.03 8.69
CA LEU A 126 13.47 8.41 9.39
C LEU A 126 13.14 9.91 9.27
N LEU A 127 14.02 10.70 8.65
CA LEU A 127 13.79 12.10 8.35
C LEU A 127 13.12 12.33 6.99
N ARG A 128 12.90 11.27 6.21
CA ARG A 128 12.23 11.33 4.92
C ARG A 128 10.72 11.01 5.07
N ARG A 129 9.92 11.40 4.09
CA ARG A 129 8.50 11.04 4.04
C ARG A 129 8.33 9.57 3.67
N PRO A 130 7.43 8.81 4.32
CA PRO A 130 7.02 7.50 3.82
C PRO A 130 6.43 7.59 2.42
N ILE A 131 6.63 6.56 1.61
CA ILE A 131 5.97 6.42 0.32
C ILE A 131 5.02 5.23 0.32
N ALA A 132 3.83 5.42 -0.23
CA ALA A 132 2.82 4.40 -0.46
C ALA A 132 2.82 4.07 -1.95
N VAL A 133 3.16 2.83 -2.32
CA VAL A 133 3.23 2.41 -3.73
C VAL A 133 2.14 1.40 -4.01
N LYS A 134 1.31 1.70 -5.02
CA LYS A 134 0.23 0.82 -5.46
C LYS A 134 0.73 -0.28 -6.38
N LEU A 135 0.61 -1.54 -5.98
CA LEU A 135 1.12 -2.69 -6.72
C LEU A 135 -0.01 -3.60 -7.21
N SER A 136 0.21 -4.19 -8.37
CA SER A 136 -0.68 -5.19 -8.96
C SER A 136 -0.52 -6.54 -8.27
N ASN A 137 -1.62 -7.29 -8.09
CA ASN A 137 -1.59 -8.69 -7.64
C ASN A 137 -2.27 -9.67 -8.61
N ALA A 138 -2.91 -9.17 -9.66
CA ALA A 138 -3.62 -10.00 -10.63
C ALA A 138 -3.38 -9.51 -12.07
N PRO A 139 -3.36 -10.44 -13.06
CA PRO A 139 -3.30 -11.88 -12.89
C PRO A 139 -1.87 -12.35 -12.53
N PRO A 140 -1.71 -13.46 -11.80
CA PRO A 140 -0.41 -13.94 -11.32
C PRO A 140 0.65 -14.11 -12.43
N SER A 141 0.25 -14.58 -13.60
CA SER A 141 1.12 -14.82 -14.75
C SER A 141 1.85 -13.56 -15.27
N TYR A 142 1.31 -12.37 -15.03
CA TYR A 142 1.91 -11.11 -15.50
C TYR A 142 2.58 -10.32 -14.39
N VAL A 143 2.18 -10.54 -13.13
CA VAL A 143 2.62 -9.68 -12.04
C VAL A 143 3.66 -10.31 -11.13
N ARG A 144 3.76 -11.65 -11.11
CA ARG A 144 4.70 -12.35 -10.22
C ARG A 144 6.00 -12.73 -10.93
N PRO A 145 7.12 -12.62 -10.20
CA PRO A 145 7.27 -12.07 -8.85
C PRO A 145 7.14 -10.53 -8.85
N GLN A 146 6.42 -9.97 -7.85
CA GLN A 146 6.45 -8.53 -7.60
C GLN A 146 7.78 -8.16 -6.93
N SER A 147 8.29 -6.96 -7.22
CA SER A 147 9.54 -6.47 -6.66
C SER A 147 9.30 -5.55 -5.46
N GLY A 148 10.12 -5.72 -4.42
CA GLY A 148 10.19 -4.85 -3.25
C GLY A 148 9.31 -5.24 -2.08
N LEU A 149 8.59 -6.37 -2.13
CA LEU A 149 7.66 -6.78 -1.08
C LEU A 149 8.35 -7.07 0.25
N ASN A 150 9.52 -7.71 0.23
CA ASN A 150 10.28 -8.06 1.44
C ASN A 150 10.93 -6.86 2.14
N GLN A 151 10.98 -5.71 1.46
CA GLN A 151 11.56 -4.47 1.98
C GLN A 151 10.49 -3.42 2.35
N ALA A 152 9.21 -3.75 2.18
CA ALA A 152 8.13 -2.92 2.65
C ALA A 152 7.99 -3.04 4.18
N ASP A 153 7.80 -1.89 4.85
CA ASP A 153 7.50 -1.85 6.28
C ASP A 153 6.09 -2.39 6.56
N ILE A 154 5.13 -2.01 5.71
CA ILE A 154 3.75 -2.46 5.79
C ILE A 154 3.22 -2.73 4.37
N ILE A 155 2.47 -3.82 4.21
CA ILE A 155 1.70 -4.08 2.99
C ILE A 155 0.23 -4.23 3.34
N TYR A 156 -0.62 -3.48 2.68
CA TYR A 156 -2.07 -3.67 2.68
C TYR A 156 -2.48 -4.48 1.45
N GLU A 157 -2.95 -5.70 1.65
CA GLU A 157 -3.65 -6.47 0.63
C GLU A 157 -5.14 -6.24 0.78
N HIS A 158 -5.78 -5.71 -0.25
CA HIS A 158 -7.17 -5.32 -0.21
C HIS A 158 -7.90 -5.72 -1.48
N ILE A 159 -9.21 -5.94 -1.34
CA ILE A 159 -10.10 -6.26 -2.45
C ILE A 159 -10.20 -5.03 -3.37
N ALA A 160 -10.10 -5.29 -4.66
CA ALA A 160 -10.40 -4.35 -5.73
C ALA A 160 -11.68 -4.80 -6.47
N GLU A 161 -11.83 -4.41 -7.73
CA GLU A 161 -12.94 -4.87 -8.56
C GLU A 161 -12.90 -6.40 -8.81
N ALA A 162 -14.04 -7.02 -9.03
CA ALA A 162 -14.18 -8.44 -9.40
C ALA A 162 -13.51 -9.42 -8.41
N THR A 163 -13.50 -9.08 -7.13
CA THR A 163 -12.88 -9.85 -6.03
C THR A 163 -11.34 -10.00 -6.12
N ILE A 164 -10.67 -9.53 -7.18
CA ILE A 164 -9.21 -9.53 -7.23
C ILE A 164 -8.63 -8.64 -6.14
N THR A 165 -7.38 -8.91 -5.72
CA THR A 165 -6.70 -8.04 -4.76
C THR A 165 -5.62 -7.17 -5.42
N ARG A 166 -5.25 -6.11 -4.73
CA ARG A 166 -4.09 -5.26 -5.00
C ARG A 166 -3.35 -5.00 -3.71
N PHE A 167 -2.08 -4.58 -3.84
CA PHE A 167 -1.28 -4.18 -2.70
C PHE A 167 -1.11 -2.67 -2.68
N THR A 168 -1.09 -2.10 -1.48
CA THR A 168 -0.53 -0.78 -1.20
C THR A 168 0.61 -0.99 -0.23
N ALA A 169 1.85 -0.88 -0.71
CA ALA A 169 3.06 -1.12 0.05
C ALA A 169 3.63 0.20 0.58
N ILE A 170 3.91 0.27 1.86
CA ILE A 170 4.50 1.43 2.54
C ILE A 170 5.99 1.16 2.73
N PHE A 171 6.82 2.10 2.27
CA PHE A 171 8.27 2.08 2.45
C PHE A 171 8.69 3.32 3.23
N TYR A 172 9.46 3.11 4.28
CA TYR A 172 9.98 4.17 5.14
C TYR A 172 11.40 3.85 5.63
N GLY A 173 11.58 2.70 6.30
CA GLY A 173 12.86 2.29 6.86
C GLY A 173 13.86 1.78 5.83
N GLN A 174 13.39 1.18 4.73
CA GLN A 174 14.22 0.56 3.71
C GLN A 174 14.02 1.20 2.34
N THR A 175 14.99 0.99 1.43
CA THR A 175 14.94 1.47 0.04
C THR A 175 15.17 0.29 -0.89
N PRO A 176 14.11 -0.35 -1.41
CA PRO A 176 14.28 -1.42 -2.40
C PRO A 176 14.89 -0.90 -3.70
N ALA A 177 15.60 -1.78 -4.43
CA ALA A 177 16.20 -1.43 -5.72
C ALA A 177 15.12 -1.06 -6.76
N THR A 178 14.00 -1.76 -6.73
CA THR A 178 12.84 -1.49 -7.58
C THR A 178 11.55 -1.92 -6.89
N VAL A 179 10.43 -1.33 -7.29
CA VAL A 179 9.09 -1.70 -6.85
C VAL A 179 8.16 -1.86 -8.04
N GLY A 180 7.32 -2.88 -8.02
CA GLY A 180 6.36 -3.07 -9.11
C GLY A 180 5.89 -4.52 -9.29
N PRO A 181 5.00 -4.75 -10.28
CA PRO A 181 4.46 -3.75 -11.22
C PRO A 181 3.47 -2.79 -10.53
N ILE A 182 3.61 -1.50 -10.84
CA ILE A 182 2.76 -0.44 -10.28
C ILE A 182 1.42 -0.42 -11.00
N ARG A 183 0.34 -0.24 -10.23
CA ARG A 183 -1.04 -0.34 -10.74
C ARG A 183 -1.91 0.83 -10.29
N SER A 184 -3.17 0.83 -10.78
CA SER A 184 -4.14 1.88 -10.51
C SER A 184 -4.58 1.93 -9.05
N ALA A 185 -4.70 3.12 -8.49
CA ALA A 185 -5.26 3.38 -7.17
C ALA A 185 -6.76 3.00 -7.10
N ARG A 186 -7.23 2.80 -5.87
CA ARG A 186 -8.62 2.51 -5.50
C ARG A 186 -9.05 3.39 -4.34
N LEU A 187 -10.31 3.36 -3.96
CA LEU A 187 -10.85 4.23 -2.88
C LEU A 187 -10.11 4.07 -1.55
N ILE A 188 -9.58 2.89 -1.23
CA ILE A 188 -8.78 2.67 -0.01
C ILE A 188 -7.48 3.49 -0.01
N ASP A 189 -6.97 3.88 -1.18
CA ASP A 189 -5.78 4.73 -1.30
C ASP A 189 -6.05 6.21 -0.95
N LEU A 190 -7.28 6.57 -0.64
CA LEU A 190 -7.61 7.81 0.05
C LEU A 190 -7.27 7.73 1.55
N GLU A 191 -7.31 6.53 2.13
CA GLU A 191 -7.15 6.31 3.56
C GLU A 191 -5.70 5.96 3.94
N ILE A 192 -5.09 4.98 3.24
CA ILE A 192 -3.77 4.46 3.62
C ILE A 192 -2.68 5.54 3.62
N PRO A 193 -2.50 6.37 2.57
CA PRO A 193 -1.47 7.42 2.62
C PRO A 193 -1.71 8.44 3.73
N ALA A 194 -2.97 8.75 4.06
CA ALA A 194 -3.32 9.68 5.11
C ALA A 194 -2.91 9.17 6.50
N MET A 195 -3.04 7.86 6.77
CA MET A 195 -2.64 7.23 8.03
C MET A 195 -1.14 7.33 8.31
N TYR A 196 -0.33 7.38 7.26
CA TYR A 196 1.14 7.33 7.37
C TYR A 196 1.82 8.63 6.93
N ASP A 197 1.05 9.70 6.73
CA ASP A 197 1.54 10.98 6.16
C ASP A 197 2.39 10.73 4.90
N ALA A 198 2.04 9.71 4.10
CA ALA A 198 2.81 9.22 2.99
C ALA A 198 2.50 9.95 1.67
N ALA A 199 3.45 9.91 0.73
CA ALA A 199 3.20 10.26 -0.66
C ALA A 199 2.74 9.02 -1.43
N LEU A 200 1.68 9.14 -2.26
CA LEU A 200 1.09 8.05 -3.02
C LEU A 200 1.68 7.97 -4.43
N PHE A 201 2.23 6.80 -4.78
CA PHE A 201 2.73 6.47 -6.12
C PHE A 201 1.86 5.39 -6.77
N PHE A 202 1.30 5.67 -7.95
CA PHE A 202 0.36 4.78 -8.64
C PHE A 202 0.36 5.02 -10.15
N SER A 203 -0.18 4.10 -10.95
CA SER A 203 -0.15 4.22 -12.41
C SER A 203 -1.29 5.06 -12.99
N GLY A 204 -2.38 5.23 -12.26
CA GLY A 204 -3.61 5.90 -12.66
C GLY A 204 -4.78 5.42 -11.82
N ALA A 205 -6.00 5.84 -12.14
CA ALA A 205 -7.24 5.40 -11.48
C ALA A 205 -8.44 5.70 -12.38
N SER A 206 -9.62 5.19 -12.04
CA SER A 206 -10.88 5.64 -12.62
C SER A 206 -11.08 7.14 -12.41
N THR A 207 -11.90 7.78 -13.24
CA THR A 207 -12.13 9.23 -13.18
C THR A 207 -12.56 9.66 -11.77
N GLY A 208 -13.51 8.95 -11.16
CA GLY A 208 -14.02 9.32 -9.84
C GLY A 208 -12.99 9.15 -8.72
N VAL A 209 -12.17 8.09 -8.74
CA VAL A 209 -11.07 7.90 -7.78
C VAL A 209 -10.01 8.99 -7.96
N ASN A 210 -9.62 9.32 -9.20
CA ASN A 210 -8.69 10.42 -9.47
C ASN A 210 -9.21 11.76 -8.93
N GLN A 211 -10.49 12.08 -9.18
CA GLN A 211 -11.10 13.32 -8.68
C GLN A 211 -10.99 13.41 -7.15
N ARG A 212 -11.28 12.33 -6.43
CA ARG A 212 -11.18 12.29 -4.96
C ARG A 212 -9.74 12.39 -4.47
N LEU A 213 -8.79 11.70 -5.13
CA LEU A 213 -7.38 11.77 -4.76
C LEU A 213 -6.83 13.20 -4.90
N PHE A 214 -7.10 13.88 -6.02
CA PHE A 214 -6.63 15.24 -6.25
C PHE A 214 -7.47 16.32 -5.54
N ALA A 215 -8.55 15.96 -4.86
CA ALA A 215 -9.29 16.81 -3.93
C ALA A 215 -9.06 16.47 -2.46
N SER A 216 -8.16 15.51 -2.16
CA SER A 216 -7.89 15.07 -0.79
C SER A 216 -6.99 16.05 -0.03
N ASP A 217 -6.90 15.86 1.27
CA ASP A 217 -6.04 16.60 2.19
C ASP A 217 -4.53 16.36 1.98
N PHE A 218 -4.17 15.38 1.15
CA PHE A 218 -2.80 15.10 0.72
C PHE A 218 -2.61 15.16 -0.80
N ALA A 219 -3.45 15.94 -1.50
CA ALA A 219 -3.43 16.05 -2.97
C ALA A 219 -2.07 16.48 -3.54
N ASP A 220 -1.30 17.26 -2.79
CA ASP A 220 0.08 17.68 -3.10
C ASP A 220 1.07 16.50 -3.14
N ARG A 221 0.76 15.41 -2.46
CA ARG A 221 1.57 14.19 -2.36
C ARG A 221 1.03 13.02 -3.19
N VAL A 222 0.11 13.30 -4.10
CA VAL A 222 -0.43 12.32 -5.07
C VAL A 222 0.44 12.35 -6.33
N MET A 223 1.36 11.38 -6.47
CA MET A 223 2.39 11.34 -7.51
C MET A 223 1.92 10.57 -8.74
N ARG A 224 1.83 11.26 -9.88
CA ARG A 224 1.42 10.67 -11.15
C ARG A 224 2.55 9.86 -11.78
N SER A 225 2.22 8.95 -12.70
CA SER A 225 3.16 8.06 -13.36
C SER A 225 4.15 8.73 -14.34
N ASN A 226 4.11 10.05 -14.48
CA ASN A 226 5.11 10.84 -15.20
C ASN A 226 6.13 11.55 -14.28
N GLU A 227 6.05 11.33 -12.97
CA GLU A 227 7.01 11.84 -12.02
C GLU A 227 8.34 11.05 -12.07
N LEU A 228 9.38 11.65 -11.46
CA LEU A 228 10.71 11.02 -11.40
C LEU A 228 10.65 9.64 -10.74
N GLY A 229 11.39 8.69 -11.28
CA GLY A 229 11.54 7.34 -10.74
C GLY A 229 10.66 6.29 -11.40
N TYR A 230 9.60 6.68 -12.12
CA TYR A 230 8.83 5.70 -12.89
C TYR A 230 9.55 5.28 -14.18
N TYR A 231 9.48 3.99 -14.48
CA TYR A 231 9.97 3.45 -15.74
C TYR A 231 9.16 2.24 -16.20
N ARG A 232 9.27 1.89 -17.49
CA ARG A 232 8.70 0.67 -18.03
C ARG A 232 9.81 -0.31 -18.36
N THR A 233 9.58 -1.59 -18.04
CA THR A 233 10.59 -2.64 -18.24
C THR A 233 10.86 -2.95 -19.73
N GLY A 234 9.95 -2.54 -20.64
CA GLY A 234 10.05 -2.91 -22.06
C GLY A 234 9.73 -4.38 -22.35
N ASP A 235 9.26 -5.12 -21.36
CA ASP A 235 8.87 -6.54 -21.51
C ASP A 235 7.61 -6.67 -22.36
N THR A 236 7.77 -7.07 -23.62
CA THR A 236 6.68 -7.26 -24.58
C THR A 236 5.89 -8.56 -24.38
N SER A 237 6.33 -9.44 -23.49
CA SER A 237 5.61 -10.67 -23.15
C SER A 237 4.43 -10.39 -22.21
N LYS A 238 4.35 -9.18 -21.63
CA LYS A 238 3.32 -8.75 -20.69
C LYS A 238 2.46 -7.64 -21.30
N PRO A 239 1.18 -7.57 -20.93
CA PRO A 239 0.34 -6.42 -21.25
C PRO A 239 0.97 -5.12 -20.69
N TYR A 240 0.80 -4.03 -21.43
CA TYR A 240 1.42 -2.73 -21.12
C TYR A 240 1.20 -2.25 -19.68
N GLU A 241 0.01 -2.49 -19.13
CA GLU A 241 -0.34 -2.13 -17.77
C GLU A 241 0.41 -2.90 -16.67
N HIS A 242 1.13 -3.96 -17.00
CA HIS A 242 1.95 -4.74 -16.06
C HIS A 242 3.45 -4.50 -16.21
N THR A 243 3.87 -3.51 -17.02
CA THR A 243 5.27 -3.19 -17.27
C THR A 243 5.78 -1.94 -16.55
N LEU A 244 4.90 -1.23 -15.78
CA LEU A 244 5.28 -0.02 -15.05
C LEU A 244 5.89 -0.39 -13.71
N TYR A 245 7.11 0.09 -13.48
CA TYR A 245 7.88 -0.11 -12.24
C TYR A 245 8.39 1.25 -11.73
N GLY A 246 8.95 1.24 -10.54
CA GLY A 246 9.52 2.43 -9.93
C GLY A 246 10.86 2.16 -9.25
N ASP A 247 11.68 3.20 -9.22
CA ASP A 247 12.89 3.31 -8.42
C ASP A 247 12.58 4.17 -7.18
N PRO A 248 12.45 3.58 -5.98
CA PRO A 248 12.12 4.32 -4.77
C PRO A 248 13.13 5.41 -4.40
N ALA A 249 14.42 5.22 -4.69
CA ALA A 249 15.41 6.26 -4.42
C ALA A 249 15.12 7.52 -5.25
N GLN A 250 14.71 7.34 -6.51
CA GLN A 250 14.30 8.44 -7.37
C GLN A 250 12.93 9.01 -6.98
N PHE A 251 12.03 8.22 -6.40
CA PHE A 251 10.77 8.72 -5.84
C PHE A 251 11.04 9.71 -4.71
N TRP A 252 11.93 9.37 -3.76
CA TRP A 252 12.33 10.30 -2.70
C TRP A 252 13.09 11.52 -3.25
N GLN A 253 13.92 11.34 -4.27
CA GLN A 253 14.56 12.48 -4.94
C GLN A 253 13.52 13.41 -5.58
N GLY A 254 12.48 12.85 -6.22
CA GLY A 254 11.38 13.63 -6.79
C GLY A 254 10.60 14.42 -5.72
N LEU A 255 10.32 13.80 -4.57
CA LEU A 255 9.72 14.48 -3.41
C LEU A 255 10.62 15.59 -2.87
N THR A 256 11.93 15.35 -2.79
CA THR A 256 12.92 16.37 -2.37
C THR A 256 12.91 17.57 -3.31
N ASN A 257 12.92 17.33 -4.62
CA ASN A 257 12.87 18.39 -5.62
C ASN A 257 11.60 19.26 -5.54
N LYS A 258 10.52 18.70 -4.99
CA LYS A 258 9.25 19.40 -4.77
C LYS A 258 9.12 19.99 -3.36
N GLY A 259 10.09 19.80 -2.46
CA GLY A 259 10.02 20.22 -1.06
C GLY A 259 9.02 19.41 -0.22
N LEU A 260 8.65 18.20 -0.69
CA LEU A 260 7.66 17.32 -0.05
C LEU A 260 8.29 16.18 0.76
N ASN A 261 9.61 15.97 0.64
CA ASN A 261 10.34 14.95 1.39
C ASN A 261 10.70 15.43 2.79
N THR A 262 9.70 15.54 3.65
CA THR A 262 9.83 16.00 5.04
C THR A 262 9.53 14.84 6.00
N PRO A 263 10.04 14.87 7.24
CA PRO A 263 9.64 13.88 8.25
C PRO A 263 8.12 13.80 8.39
N PRO A 264 7.56 12.59 8.55
CA PRO A 264 6.13 12.43 8.72
C PRO A 264 5.68 12.93 10.10
N VAL A 265 4.40 13.33 10.18
CA VAL A 265 3.72 13.60 11.44
C VAL A 265 2.72 12.47 11.69
N PHE A 266 3.07 11.56 12.61
CA PHE A 266 2.18 10.49 13.02
C PHE A 266 1.29 10.95 14.18
N SER A 267 -0.03 10.92 14.01
CA SER A 267 -1.02 11.28 15.03
C SER A 267 -1.27 10.16 16.05
N SER A 268 -0.97 8.92 15.67
CA SER A 268 -1.01 7.73 16.53
C SER A 268 0.11 6.77 16.14
N THR A 269 0.38 5.78 16.99
CA THR A 269 1.36 4.74 16.73
C THR A 269 0.75 3.36 16.99
N MET A 270 1.17 2.36 16.22
CA MET A 270 0.95 0.95 16.58
C MET A 270 1.83 0.60 17.77
N SER A 271 1.42 -0.38 18.55
CA SER A 271 2.27 -0.94 19.63
C SER A 271 3.08 -2.12 19.14
N PHE A 272 4.32 -2.26 19.65
CA PHE A 272 5.21 -3.37 19.31
C PHE A 272 5.83 -3.97 20.58
N SER A 273 6.08 -5.27 20.54
CA SER A 273 6.78 -5.97 21.61
C SER A 273 7.68 -7.08 21.05
N SER A 274 8.88 -7.21 21.61
CA SER A 274 9.76 -8.36 21.32
C SER A 274 9.27 -9.66 21.95
N THR A 275 8.41 -9.55 22.98
CA THR A 275 7.80 -10.70 23.67
C THR A 275 6.35 -10.86 23.22
N PRO A 276 5.89 -12.07 22.84
CA PRO A 276 4.50 -12.29 22.49
C PRO A 276 3.58 -12.05 23.71
N PRO A 277 2.38 -11.46 23.51
CA PRO A 277 1.39 -11.33 24.58
C PRO A 277 0.97 -12.69 25.14
N ALA A 278 0.50 -12.74 26.38
CA ALA A 278 -0.11 -13.94 26.93
C ALA A 278 -1.45 -14.25 26.25
N GLY A 279 -1.85 -15.53 26.26
CA GLY A 279 -3.18 -15.96 25.81
C GLY A 279 -3.30 -16.21 24.30
N GLY A 280 -2.19 -16.21 23.54
CA GLY A 280 -2.18 -16.62 22.13
C GLY A 280 -2.54 -18.10 21.97
N THR A 281 -3.13 -18.45 20.83
CA THR A 281 -3.39 -19.84 20.44
C THR A 281 -2.48 -20.25 19.30
N PRO A 282 -1.96 -21.50 19.25
CA PRO A 282 -1.10 -21.95 18.17
C PRO A 282 -1.71 -21.73 16.79
N ALA A 283 -0.93 -21.16 15.86
CA ALA A 283 -1.38 -20.78 14.52
C ALA A 283 -0.21 -20.78 13.55
N THR A 284 0.22 -21.98 13.12
CA THR A 284 1.35 -22.10 12.19
C THR A 284 0.92 -22.00 10.72
N ASN A 285 -0.34 -22.34 10.40
CA ASN A 285 -0.89 -22.21 9.04
C ASN A 285 -2.13 -21.35 9.04
N ILE A 286 -2.15 -20.36 8.16
CA ILE A 286 -3.23 -19.42 7.98
C ILE A 286 -3.68 -19.50 6.52
N THR A 287 -4.96 -19.69 6.30
CA THR A 287 -5.55 -19.68 4.96
C THR A 287 -6.58 -18.56 4.88
N LEU A 288 -6.45 -17.72 3.86
CA LEU A 288 -7.35 -16.61 3.56
C LEU A 288 -7.97 -16.83 2.18
N ASP A 289 -9.30 -16.82 2.10
CA ASP A 289 -10.05 -16.96 0.85
C ASP A 289 -10.59 -15.59 0.42
N TYR A 290 -9.98 -15.03 -0.62
CA TYR A 290 -10.44 -13.81 -1.28
C TYR A 290 -11.46 -14.08 -2.40
N GLN A 291 -11.98 -15.32 -2.53
CA GLN A 291 -12.87 -15.80 -3.59
C GLN A 291 -12.17 -15.89 -4.97
N TRP A 292 -11.35 -14.92 -5.33
CA TRP A 292 -10.49 -14.95 -6.52
C TRP A 292 -9.27 -15.83 -6.32
N GLU A 293 -8.64 -15.69 -5.17
CA GLU A 293 -7.37 -16.35 -4.85
C GLU A 293 -7.33 -16.75 -3.37
N THR A 294 -6.78 -17.93 -3.13
CA THR A 294 -6.45 -18.40 -1.78
C THR A 294 -5.02 -18.01 -1.45
N VAL A 295 -4.85 -17.29 -0.34
CA VAL A 295 -3.57 -16.90 0.23
C VAL A 295 -3.29 -17.76 1.46
N ASN A 296 -2.08 -18.32 1.54
CA ASN A 296 -1.64 -19.06 2.72
C ASN A 296 -0.40 -18.40 3.33
N TRP A 297 -0.33 -18.46 4.66
CA TRP A 297 0.84 -18.09 5.42
C TRP A 297 1.25 -19.25 6.29
N GLN A 298 2.53 -19.61 6.27
CA GLN A 298 3.09 -20.69 7.08
C GLN A 298 4.20 -20.12 7.96
N TYR A 299 4.11 -20.39 9.25
CA TYR A 299 5.09 -19.92 10.20
C TYR A 299 6.37 -20.75 10.14
N ASP A 300 7.47 -20.08 9.86
CA ASP A 300 8.82 -20.63 9.96
C ASP A 300 9.39 -20.26 11.35
N ALA A 301 9.43 -21.23 12.25
CA ALA A 301 9.92 -21.02 13.62
C ALA A 301 11.43 -20.71 13.68
N ALA A 302 12.23 -21.15 12.71
CA ALA A 302 13.65 -20.85 12.65
C ALA A 302 13.91 -19.39 12.27
N ALA A 303 13.11 -18.86 11.36
CA ALA A 303 13.20 -17.46 10.95
C ALA A 303 12.36 -16.51 11.84
N GLY A 304 11.42 -17.06 12.64
CA GLY A 304 10.46 -16.26 13.41
C GLY A 304 9.53 -15.43 12.51
N ARG A 305 9.16 -15.95 11.35
CA ARG A 305 8.39 -15.21 10.31
C ARG A 305 7.34 -16.11 9.66
N TYR A 306 6.27 -15.50 9.18
CA TYR A 306 5.30 -16.13 8.30
C TYR A 306 5.75 -16.01 6.85
N LEU A 307 5.81 -17.13 6.13
CA LEU A 307 6.11 -17.23 4.71
C LEU A 307 4.82 -17.23 3.90
N ARG A 308 4.77 -16.43 2.81
CA ARG A 308 3.56 -16.27 1.99
C ARG A 308 3.51 -17.27 0.84
N TRP A 309 2.33 -17.84 0.65
CA TRP A 309 1.95 -18.66 -0.50
C TRP A 309 0.72 -18.04 -1.17
N SER A 310 0.64 -18.19 -2.47
CA SER A 310 -0.46 -17.64 -3.28
C SER A 310 -0.84 -18.63 -4.36
N ALA A 311 -2.11 -19.00 -4.46
CA ALA A 311 -2.58 -20.06 -5.35
C ALA A 311 -1.76 -21.37 -5.24
N GLY A 312 -1.38 -21.76 -4.03
CA GLY A 312 -0.60 -22.97 -3.75
C GLY A 312 0.88 -22.93 -4.15
N GLN A 313 1.41 -21.78 -4.57
CA GLN A 313 2.82 -21.59 -4.91
C GLN A 313 3.51 -20.63 -3.96
N PRO A 314 4.82 -20.83 -3.62
CA PRO A 314 5.59 -19.85 -2.89
C PRO A 314 5.53 -18.49 -3.60
N HIS A 315 5.21 -17.44 -2.86
CA HIS A 315 5.20 -16.09 -3.39
C HIS A 315 6.60 -15.49 -3.22
N LEU A 316 7.30 -15.23 -4.33
CA LEU A 316 8.66 -14.73 -4.31
C LEU A 316 8.70 -13.21 -4.49
N ASP A 317 9.70 -12.56 -3.89
CA ASP A 317 10.06 -11.18 -4.16
C ASP A 317 10.98 -11.08 -5.38
N GLY A 318 10.68 -10.17 -6.30
CA GLY A 318 11.43 -10.05 -7.57
C GLY A 318 12.83 -9.44 -7.42
N ASN A 319 13.13 -8.74 -6.33
CA ASN A 319 14.47 -8.19 -6.10
C ASN A 319 15.44 -9.24 -5.55
N THR A 320 14.95 -10.13 -4.68
CA THR A 320 15.79 -11.08 -3.93
C THR A 320 15.62 -12.52 -4.37
N LEU A 321 14.48 -12.85 -5.00
CA LEU A 321 13.99 -14.21 -5.30
C LEU A 321 13.78 -15.05 -4.04
N GLU A 322 13.78 -14.43 -2.86
CA GLU A 322 13.39 -15.06 -1.61
C GLU A 322 11.87 -15.08 -1.48
N GLN A 323 11.36 -16.03 -0.71
CA GLN A 323 9.93 -16.07 -0.41
C GLN A 323 9.51 -14.85 0.41
N VAL A 324 8.36 -14.27 0.05
CA VAL A 324 7.76 -13.15 0.78
C VAL A 324 7.44 -13.57 2.20
N ARG A 325 7.85 -12.72 3.15
CA ARG A 325 7.76 -12.98 4.58
C ARG A 325 7.26 -11.78 5.36
N ALA A 326 6.62 -12.04 6.48
CA ALA A 326 6.16 -11.02 7.41
C ALA A 326 6.40 -11.44 8.87
N ALA A 327 6.71 -10.48 9.74
CA ALA A 327 6.72 -10.69 11.18
C ALA A 327 5.29 -10.85 11.70
N ASN A 328 4.38 -10.05 11.13
CA ASN A 328 2.97 -10.03 11.51
C ASN A 328 2.07 -10.22 10.29
N VAL A 329 1.05 -11.07 10.42
CA VAL A 329 -0.08 -11.13 9.50
C VAL A 329 -1.30 -10.62 10.27
N VAL A 330 -1.88 -9.51 9.81
CA VAL A 330 -2.96 -8.81 10.50
C VAL A 330 -4.22 -8.86 9.64
N VAL A 331 -5.20 -9.66 10.03
CA VAL A 331 -6.47 -9.79 9.31
C VAL A 331 -7.46 -8.79 9.86
N VAL A 332 -7.72 -7.73 9.09
CA VAL A 332 -8.63 -6.63 9.44
C VAL A 332 -9.97 -6.88 8.78
N PHE A 333 -11.00 -7.18 9.58
CA PHE A 333 -12.35 -7.31 9.07
C PHE A 333 -13.03 -5.95 9.01
N ALA A 334 -13.41 -5.54 7.81
CA ALA A 334 -14.04 -4.25 7.56
C ALA A 334 -15.26 -4.40 6.63
N ASN A 335 -16.20 -3.49 6.74
CA ASN A 335 -17.27 -3.39 5.77
C ASN A 335 -16.69 -2.91 4.43
N HIS A 336 -17.12 -3.56 3.35
CA HIS A 336 -16.78 -3.17 1.99
C HIS A 336 -18.06 -2.76 1.27
N GLN A 337 -18.13 -1.51 0.84
CA GLN A 337 -19.31 -0.95 0.20
C GLN A 337 -18.99 -0.46 -1.20
N GLU A 338 -19.82 -0.81 -2.17
CA GLU A 338 -19.73 -0.27 -3.51
C GLU A 338 -20.14 1.22 -3.53
N ASP A 339 -19.36 2.01 -4.24
CA ASP A 339 -19.70 3.41 -4.53
C ASP A 339 -20.38 3.51 -5.89
N ALA A 340 -21.69 3.68 -5.88
CA ALA A 340 -22.51 3.73 -7.07
C ALA A 340 -22.18 4.92 -8.02
N THR A 341 -21.38 5.88 -7.56
CA THR A 341 -20.99 7.06 -8.35
C THR A 341 -19.68 6.85 -9.13
N ILE A 342 -18.93 5.77 -8.85
CA ILE A 342 -17.63 5.51 -9.46
C ILE A 342 -17.60 4.16 -10.13
N CYS A 343 -17.45 4.16 -11.44
CA CYS A 343 -17.28 2.96 -12.25
C CYS A 343 -15.79 2.67 -12.48
N GLU A 344 -15.35 1.44 -12.14
CA GLU A 344 -13.97 0.98 -12.37
C GLU A 344 -13.81 0.30 -13.72
N GLN A 345 -14.87 -0.35 -14.23
CA GLN A 345 -14.85 -1.01 -15.53
C GLN A 345 -16.16 -0.83 -16.26
N ILE A 346 -16.06 -0.41 -17.52
CA ILE A 346 -17.19 -0.29 -18.43
C ILE A 346 -17.05 -1.37 -19.51
N THR A 347 -18.11 -2.17 -19.70
CA THR A 347 -18.18 -3.17 -20.77
C THR A 347 -19.44 -2.90 -21.59
N ASN A 348 -19.28 -2.72 -22.90
CA ASN A 348 -20.37 -2.39 -23.82
C ASN A 348 -21.21 -1.17 -23.38
N GLY A 349 -20.56 -0.13 -22.84
CA GLY A 349 -21.22 1.09 -22.38
C GLY A 349 -21.92 0.99 -21.02
N VAL A 350 -21.88 -0.17 -20.35
CA VAL A 350 -22.48 -0.39 -19.04
C VAL A 350 -21.38 -0.58 -17.99
N CYS A 351 -21.56 0.03 -16.83
CA CYS A 351 -20.66 -0.21 -15.70
C CYS A 351 -20.81 -1.66 -15.20
N THR A 352 -19.74 -2.43 -15.27
CA THR A 352 -19.69 -3.82 -14.81
C THR A 352 -19.13 -3.97 -13.42
N TRP A 353 -18.26 -3.05 -12.99
CA TRP A 353 -17.67 -3.06 -11.64
C TRP A 353 -17.66 -1.65 -11.07
N LEU A 354 -18.29 -1.48 -9.93
CA LEU A 354 -18.25 -0.27 -9.13
C LEU A 354 -16.98 -0.21 -8.29
N SER A 355 -16.57 0.99 -7.90
CA SER A 355 -15.45 1.16 -6.99
C SER A 355 -15.84 0.69 -5.59
N LEU A 356 -14.94 -0.05 -4.94
CA LEU A 356 -15.18 -0.65 -3.63
C LEU A 356 -14.45 0.14 -2.55
N GLN A 357 -15.19 0.59 -1.53
CA GLN A 357 -14.66 1.29 -0.37
C GLN A 357 -14.56 0.33 0.84
N ALA A 358 -13.34 0.02 1.27
CA ALA A 358 -13.11 -0.61 2.55
C ALA A 358 -13.24 0.45 3.66
N GLN A 359 -14.19 0.27 4.58
CA GLN A 359 -14.49 1.21 5.65
C GLN A 359 -13.58 0.95 6.85
N ILE A 360 -12.38 1.54 6.83
CA ILE A 360 -11.34 1.39 7.87
C ILE A 360 -11.30 2.59 8.82
N TRP A 361 -12.45 3.03 9.28
CA TRP A 361 -12.64 4.05 10.31
C TRP A 361 -13.60 3.52 11.39
N SER A 362 -13.55 4.10 12.61
CA SER A 362 -14.24 3.60 13.80
C SER A 362 -13.52 2.39 14.40
N SER A 363 -14.12 1.22 14.44
CA SER A 363 -13.53 0.00 15.00
C SER A 363 -14.13 -1.26 14.39
N GLY A 364 -13.45 -2.39 14.54
CA GLY A 364 -13.93 -3.68 14.09
C GLY A 364 -13.05 -4.83 14.57
N ARG A 365 -13.42 -6.05 14.19
CA ARG A 365 -12.67 -7.26 14.52
C ARG A 365 -11.31 -7.29 13.82
N VAL A 366 -10.27 -7.68 14.55
CA VAL A 366 -8.95 -8.00 14.03
C VAL A 366 -8.50 -9.38 14.52
N VAL A 367 -7.74 -10.09 13.70
CA VAL A 367 -6.99 -11.27 14.10
C VAL A 367 -5.53 -11.04 13.75
N ILE A 368 -4.67 -11.10 14.75
CA ILE A 368 -3.23 -10.87 14.61
C ILE A 368 -2.50 -12.19 14.75
N PHE A 369 -1.62 -12.47 13.81
CA PHE A 369 -0.71 -13.61 13.82
C PHE A 369 0.71 -13.10 13.96
N ARG A 370 1.38 -13.54 15.01
CA ARG A 370 2.77 -13.26 15.33
C ARG A 370 3.36 -14.42 16.12
N ASP A 371 4.64 -14.69 15.96
CA ASP A 371 5.38 -15.73 16.72
C ASP A 371 4.72 -17.13 16.68
N GLY A 372 4.06 -17.48 15.56
CA GLY A 372 3.35 -18.76 15.43
C GLY A 372 2.07 -18.86 16.24
N GLN A 373 1.53 -17.73 16.70
CA GLN A 373 0.33 -17.66 17.53
C GLN A 373 -0.69 -16.69 16.94
N MET A 374 -1.96 -16.92 17.26
CA MET A 374 -3.10 -16.11 16.89
C MET A 374 -3.66 -15.38 18.11
N TYR A 375 -4.02 -14.11 17.90
CA TYR A 375 -4.65 -13.23 18.88
C TYR A 375 -5.89 -12.59 18.25
N GLU A 376 -7.04 -12.74 18.92
CA GLU A 376 -8.27 -12.03 18.58
C GLU A 376 -8.29 -10.67 19.27
N GLY A 377 -8.78 -9.66 18.58
CA GLY A 377 -8.84 -8.31 19.14
C GLY A 377 -9.77 -7.38 18.37
N THR A 378 -9.68 -6.11 18.72
CA THR A 378 -10.39 -5.01 18.09
C THR A 378 -9.40 -4.04 17.45
N TRP A 379 -9.57 -3.73 16.17
CA TRP A 379 -8.89 -2.59 15.56
C TRP A 379 -9.70 -1.31 15.78
N THR A 380 -9.02 -0.18 15.97
CA THR A 380 -9.63 1.14 16.12
C THR A 380 -8.87 2.16 15.28
N ARG A 381 -9.62 3.06 14.64
CA ARG A 381 -9.12 4.26 13.96
C ARG A 381 -10.16 5.37 14.14
N THR A 382 -9.83 6.37 14.94
CA THR A 382 -10.76 7.46 15.32
C THR A 382 -10.68 8.61 14.34
N ASN A 383 -9.47 9.08 14.03
CA ASN A 383 -9.26 10.20 13.13
C ASN A 383 -8.68 9.72 11.80
N ARG A 384 -8.82 10.55 10.78
CA ARG A 384 -8.35 10.25 9.42
C ARG A 384 -6.85 9.96 9.34
N SER A 385 -6.04 10.68 10.11
CA SER A 385 -4.59 10.54 10.17
C SER A 385 -4.09 9.47 11.16
N ASP A 386 -5.00 8.84 11.92
CA ASP A 386 -4.61 7.79 12.85
C ASP A 386 -4.27 6.50 12.10
N MET A 387 -3.22 5.81 12.54
CA MET A 387 -2.96 4.41 12.16
C MET A 387 -4.03 3.50 12.78
N LEU A 388 -4.18 2.30 12.25
CA LEU A 388 -4.94 1.25 12.92
C LEU A 388 -4.20 0.86 14.21
N THR A 389 -4.89 0.93 15.34
CA THR A 389 -4.41 0.45 16.63
C THR A 389 -5.21 -0.76 17.08
N PHE A 390 -4.61 -1.61 17.92
CA PHE A 390 -5.18 -2.91 18.27
C PHE A 390 -5.27 -3.07 19.77
N THR A 391 -6.39 -3.63 20.25
CA THR A 391 -6.61 -3.95 21.65
C THR A 391 -7.15 -5.38 21.80
N ASP A 392 -6.83 -6.02 22.93
CA ASP A 392 -7.42 -7.28 23.33
C ASP A 392 -8.89 -7.10 23.82
N ALA A 393 -9.53 -8.19 24.21
CA ALA A 393 -10.90 -8.15 24.73
C ALA A 393 -11.08 -7.34 26.03
N SER A 394 -10.00 -7.09 26.76
CA SER A 394 -9.96 -6.28 27.98
C SER A 394 -9.67 -4.80 27.72
N GLY A 395 -9.41 -4.43 26.46
CA GLY A 395 -9.04 -3.08 26.04
C GLY A 395 -7.55 -2.76 26.22
N ASN A 396 -6.72 -3.74 26.57
CA ASN A 396 -5.27 -3.52 26.64
C ASN A 396 -4.67 -3.49 25.24
N PRO A 397 -3.57 -2.75 25.02
CA PRO A 397 -2.84 -2.77 23.75
C PRO A 397 -2.43 -4.20 23.35
N LEU A 398 -2.72 -4.56 22.11
CA LEU A 398 -2.32 -5.84 21.51
C LEU A 398 -1.13 -5.58 20.56
N PRO A 399 0.12 -5.75 21.04
CA PRO A 399 1.30 -5.34 20.31
C PRO A 399 1.64 -6.29 19.17
N LEU A 400 2.14 -5.74 18.07
CA LEU A 400 2.76 -6.46 16.97
C LEU A 400 4.17 -6.95 17.36
N GLN A 401 4.66 -8.01 16.70
CA GLN A 401 6.07 -8.39 16.73
C GLN A 401 6.91 -7.31 16.03
N ILE A 402 8.11 -7.04 16.54
CA ILE A 402 9.06 -6.15 15.88
C ILE A 402 9.41 -6.72 14.50
N GLY A 403 9.18 -5.93 13.44
CA GLY A 403 9.34 -6.30 12.05
C GLY A 403 8.18 -5.86 11.18
N ASN A 404 8.26 -6.18 9.89
CA ASN A 404 7.26 -5.80 8.90
C ASN A 404 5.89 -6.46 9.15
N SER A 405 4.84 -5.80 8.67
CA SER A 405 3.46 -6.27 8.84
C SER A 405 2.72 -6.38 7.51
N TRP A 406 1.95 -7.46 7.34
CA TRP A 406 1.06 -7.64 6.21
C TRP A 406 -0.40 -7.58 6.67
N PHE A 407 -1.10 -6.53 6.24
CA PHE A 407 -2.50 -6.30 6.54
C PHE A 407 -3.37 -6.93 5.47
N GLN A 408 -4.18 -7.89 5.87
CA GLN A 408 -5.16 -8.59 5.03
C GLN A 408 -6.53 -7.94 5.25
N MET A 409 -6.97 -7.11 4.29
CA MET A 409 -8.26 -6.41 4.38
C MET A 409 -9.37 -7.35 3.95
N MET A 410 -10.10 -7.89 4.91
CA MET A 410 -11.12 -8.92 4.69
C MET A 410 -12.52 -8.33 4.78
N SER A 411 -13.36 -8.67 3.78
CA SER A 411 -14.74 -8.22 3.79
C SER A 411 -15.58 -8.96 4.83
N LEU A 412 -16.38 -8.20 5.58
CA LEU A 412 -17.41 -8.77 6.46
C LEU A 412 -18.49 -9.56 5.68
N GLY A 413 -18.63 -9.32 4.38
CA GLY A 413 -19.55 -10.05 3.51
C GLY A 413 -19.07 -11.43 3.08
N TYR A 414 -17.83 -11.82 3.37
CA TYR A 414 -17.30 -13.14 3.00
C TYR A 414 -17.60 -14.17 4.08
N THR A 415 -18.06 -15.34 3.65
CA THR A 415 -18.39 -16.44 4.56
C THR A 415 -17.14 -17.27 4.86
N ASN A 416 -16.74 -17.33 6.15
CA ASN A 416 -15.61 -18.10 6.65
C ASN A 416 -14.30 -17.89 5.85
N PRO A 417 -13.87 -16.62 5.60
CA PRO A 417 -12.73 -16.35 4.75
C PRO A 417 -11.38 -16.66 5.41
N LEU A 418 -11.36 -16.98 6.70
CA LEU A 418 -10.16 -17.28 7.48
C LEU A 418 -10.26 -18.69 8.06
N THR A 419 -9.26 -19.52 7.77
CA THR A 419 -9.05 -20.83 8.39
C THR A 419 -7.65 -20.86 9.01
N VAL A 420 -7.55 -21.38 10.23
CA VAL A 420 -6.28 -21.43 10.99
C VAL A 420 -6.08 -22.87 11.48
N THR A 421 -4.85 -23.36 11.37
CA THR A 421 -4.42 -24.62 11.97
C THR A 421 -3.11 -24.43 12.75
N PRO A 422 -2.94 -25.22 13.83
CA PRO A 422 -1.70 -25.23 14.63
C PRO A 422 -0.48 -25.59 13.83
#